data_df9b27f08e7609df8491c9b4e5c99ee4
#
_entry.id   df9b27f08e7609df8491c9b4e5c99ee4
#
_cell.length_a   1.000
_cell.length_b   1.000
_cell.length_c   1.000
_cell.angle_alpha   90.00
_cell.angle_beta   90.00
_cell.angle_gamma   90.00
#
_symmetry.space_group_name_H-M   'P 1'
#
loop_
_entity.id
_entity.type
_entity.pdbx_description
1 polymer ?
#
loop_
_entity_poly.entity_id
_entity_poly.type
_entity_poly.pdbx_seq_one_letter_code
_entity_poly.pdbx_strand_id
1 'polypeptide(L)'
;MLRRTVHLLVFTALLITGCSSDQTTDPLDVTLQRTMRRLAPDGTLDYYQVPHHEDLANIPAGIGNPLTAEKVELGKMLFFETALGIDAVNETGMRTFSCATCHIPSAGFTPGNS
;
A
#
# COMPACT_ATOMS: atom_id res chain seq x y z
N MET A 1 -25.58 40.89 -28.56
CA MET A 1 -24.50 39.87 -28.45
C MET A 1 -23.75 40.01 -27.13
N LEU A 2 -23.43 41.16 -26.63
CA LEU A 2 -22.65 41.39 -25.38
C LEU A 2 -23.27 40.78 -24.13
N ARG A 3 -24.60 40.78 -24.00
CA ARG A 3 -25.31 40.28 -22.81
C ARG A 3 -25.24 38.74 -22.65
N ARG A 4 -25.15 37.98 -23.76
CA ARG A 4 -25.00 36.51 -23.75
C ARG A 4 -23.58 36.08 -23.42
N THR A 5 -22.57 36.85 -23.84
CA THR A 5 -21.17 36.56 -23.52
C THR A 5 -20.86 36.80 -22.05
N VAL A 6 -21.46 37.82 -21.42
CA VAL A 6 -21.28 38.10 -19.99
C VAL A 6 -21.89 36.95 -19.13
N HIS A 7 -23.06 36.40 -19.49
CA HIS A 7 -23.65 35.28 -18.76
C HIS A 7 -22.83 34.00 -18.89
N LEU A 8 -22.22 33.77 -20.06
CA LEU A 8 -21.34 32.61 -20.28
C LEU A 8 -20.07 32.68 -19.45
N LEU A 9 -19.47 33.89 -19.36
CA LEU A 9 -18.25 34.12 -18.55
C LEU A 9 -18.52 34.00 -17.05
N VAL A 10 -19.69 34.46 -16.56
CA VAL A 10 -20.06 34.34 -15.16
C VAL A 10 -20.35 32.87 -14.80
N PHE A 11 -20.94 32.09 -15.71
CA PHE A 11 -21.22 30.66 -15.49
C PHE A 11 -19.93 29.82 -15.49
N THR A 12 -18.95 30.17 -16.33
CA THR A 12 -17.66 29.49 -16.35
C THR A 12 -16.82 29.82 -15.11
N ALA A 13 -16.91 31.05 -14.58
CA ALA A 13 -16.22 31.42 -13.35
C ALA A 13 -16.76 30.73 -12.09
N LEU A 14 -18.05 30.38 -12.05
CA LEU A 14 -18.65 29.64 -10.94
C LEU A 14 -18.25 28.17 -10.87
N LEU A 15 -17.77 27.58 -11.98
CA LEU A 15 -17.37 26.18 -12.03
C LEU A 15 -15.92 25.91 -11.52
N ILE A 16 -15.15 26.97 -11.25
CA ILE A 16 -13.75 26.85 -10.83
C ILE A 16 -13.59 26.90 -9.30
N THR A 17 -14.66 27.16 -8.54
CA THR A 17 -14.63 27.18 -7.06
C THR A 17 -14.89 25.82 -6.41
N GLY A 18 -14.72 24.73 -7.16
CA GLY A 18 -14.84 23.38 -6.64
C GLY A 18 -13.52 22.88 -6.06
N CYS A 19 -13.53 22.55 -4.78
CA CYS A 19 -12.47 21.91 -4.00
C CYS A 19 -11.28 22.81 -3.66
N SER A 20 -11.47 23.79 -2.81
CA SER A 20 -10.41 24.11 -1.87
C SER A 20 -10.38 22.96 -0.85
N SER A 21 -9.33 22.15 -0.87
CA SER A 21 -9.01 21.24 0.22
C SER A 21 -8.89 22.11 1.48
N ASP A 22 -9.85 21.99 2.37
CA ASP A 22 -9.82 22.64 3.66
C ASP A 22 -8.65 21.99 4.43
N GLN A 23 -7.47 22.62 4.31
CA GLN A 23 -6.30 22.26 5.08
C GLN A 23 -6.41 22.87 6.50
N THR A 24 -7.56 22.69 7.12
CA THR A 24 -7.63 22.81 8.57
C THR A 24 -6.84 21.65 9.13
N THR A 25 -5.59 21.91 9.51
CA THR A 25 -4.74 20.92 10.17
C THR A 25 -5.43 20.55 11.47
N ASP A 26 -6.05 19.38 11.52
CA ASP A 26 -6.71 18.89 12.73
C ASP A 26 -5.68 18.91 13.89
N PRO A 27 -6.00 19.44 15.07
CA PRO A 27 -5.13 19.37 16.24
C PRO A 27 -4.65 17.95 16.56
N LEU A 28 -5.45 16.93 16.23
CA LEU A 28 -5.07 15.53 16.38
C LEU A 28 -3.96 15.15 15.39
N ASP A 29 -4.01 15.61 14.14
CA ASP A 29 -2.96 15.36 13.14
C ASP A 29 -1.64 15.97 13.57
N VAL A 30 -1.66 17.20 14.10
CA VAL A 30 -0.46 17.86 14.63
C VAL A 30 0.12 17.08 15.80
N THR A 31 -0.72 16.61 16.69
CA THR A 31 -0.30 15.81 17.86
C THR A 31 0.26 14.47 17.42
N LEU A 32 -0.40 13.79 16.49
CA LEU A 32 0.05 12.53 15.93
C LEU A 32 1.42 12.68 15.24
N GLN A 33 1.57 13.64 14.34
CA GLN A 33 2.84 13.89 13.65
C GLN A 33 3.97 14.21 14.63
N ARG A 34 3.71 15.00 15.66
CA ARG A 34 4.71 15.31 16.70
C ARG A 34 5.12 14.04 17.44
N THR A 35 4.16 13.19 17.78
CA THR A 35 4.42 11.93 18.49
C THR A 35 5.23 10.98 17.59
N MET A 36 4.86 10.83 16.33
CA MET A 36 5.60 10.01 15.37
C MET A 36 7.04 10.48 15.19
N ARG A 37 7.25 11.79 14.97
CA ARG A 37 8.62 12.35 14.87
C ARG A 37 9.46 12.09 16.12
N ARG A 38 8.87 12.16 17.31
CA ARG A 38 9.56 11.90 18.56
C ARG A 38 9.98 10.42 18.70
N LEU A 39 9.18 9.50 18.14
CA LEU A 39 9.43 8.07 18.21
C LEU A 39 10.33 7.57 17.04
N ALA A 40 10.42 8.32 15.96
CA ALA A 40 11.30 8.00 14.85
C ALA A 40 12.78 8.18 15.25
N PRO A 41 13.68 7.21 15.00
CA PRO A 41 15.09 7.31 15.31
C PRO A 41 15.81 8.49 14.64
N ASP A 42 15.35 8.89 13.45
CA ASP A 42 15.85 10.02 12.67
C ASP A 42 15.06 11.32 12.89
N GLY A 43 14.00 11.29 13.72
CA GLY A 43 13.15 12.44 14.02
C GLY A 43 12.25 12.88 12.86
N THR A 44 12.14 12.09 11.78
CA THR A 44 11.36 12.43 10.59
C THR A 44 10.13 11.54 10.44
N LEU A 45 9.17 11.95 9.60
CA LEU A 45 8.03 11.10 9.22
C LEU A 45 8.40 10.10 8.12
N ASP A 46 9.50 10.35 7.41
CA ASP A 46 9.96 9.48 6.32
C ASP A 46 10.37 8.10 6.83
N TYR A 47 10.77 8.01 8.10
CA TYR A 47 11.00 6.74 8.80
C TYR A 47 9.83 5.75 8.69
N TYR A 48 8.60 6.26 8.64
CA TYR A 48 7.37 5.43 8.57
C TYR A 48 6.90 5.18 7.15
N GLN A 49 7.59 5.73 6.16
CA GLN A 49 7.25 5.47 4.78
C GLN A 49 7.74 4.10 4.33
N VAL A 50 6.84 3.34 3.72
CA VAL A 50 7.22 2.05 3.13
C VAL A 50 8.04 2.31 1.87
N PRO A 51 9.24 1.73 1.73
CA PRO A 51 10.02 1.84 0.50
C PRO A 51 9.21 1.37 -0.72
N HIS A 52 9.50 1.97 -1.88
CA HIS A 52 8.89 1.52 -3.13
C HIS A 52 9.29 0.07 -3.41
N HIS A 53 8.37 -0.73 -3.97
CA HIS A 53 8.59 -2.16 -4.21
C HIS A 53 9.80 -2.49 -5.12
N GLU A 54 10.23 -1.55 -5.94
CA GLU A 54 11.44 -1.68 -6.78
C GLU A 54 12.73 -1.29 -6.06
N ASP A 55 12.62 -0.61 -4.92
CA ASP A 55 13.77 -0.17 -4.13
C ASP A 55 14.16 -1.24 -3.10
N LEU A 56 14.58 -2.39 -3.61
CA LEU A 56 14.91 -3.56 -2.79
C LEU A 56 16.00 -3.30 -1.75
N ALA A 57 16.87 -2.33 -1.99
CA ALA A 57 17.97 -1.99 -1.08
C ALA A 57 17.47 -1.33 0.22
N ASN A 58 16.36 -0.60 0.17
CA ASN A 58 15.76 0.10 1.30
C ASN A 58 14.64 -0.69 1.99
N ILE A 59 14.22 -1.82 1.42
CA ILE A 59 13.29 -2.73 2.10
C ILE A 59 14.04 -3.45 3.23
N PRO A 60 13.57 -3.36 4.50
CA PRO A 60 14.22 -4.05 5.61
C PRO A 60 14.39 -5.55 5.35
N ALA A 61 15.62 -6.01 5.47
CA ALA A 61 15.97 -7.43 5.27
C ALA A 61 16.86 -7.92 6.41
N GLY A 62 16.97 -9.23 6.56
CA GLY A 62 17.86 -9.82 7.57
C GLY A 62 19.35 -9.49 7.33
N ILE A 63 20.10 -9.35 8.40
CA ILE A 63 21.55 -9.09 8.33
C ILE A 63 22.23 -10.22 7.53
N GLY A 64 22.98 -9.83 6.49
CA GLY A 64 23.64 -10.79 5.60
C GLY A 64 22.74 -11.50 4.58
N ASN A 65 21.45 -11.12 4.52
CA ASN A 65 20.50 -11.68 3.57
C ASN A 65 19.69 -10.58 2.85
N PRO A 66 20.35 -9.73 2.06
CA PRO A 66 19.69 -8.64 1.35
C PRO A 66 18.68 -9.19 0.34
N LEU A 67 17.64 -8.39 0.05
CA LEU A 67 16.71 -8.68 -1.03
C LEU A 67 17.39 -8.47 -2.38
N THR A 68 17.14 -9.39 -3.31
CA THR A 68 17.53 -9.27 -4.71
C THR A 68 16.31 -9.59 -5.59
N ALA A 69 16.35 -9.18 -6.85
CA ALA A 69 15.27 -9.46 -7.79
C ALA A 69 14.99 -10.96 -7.92
N GLU A 70 16.04 -11.79 -7.94
CA GLU A 70 15.94 -13.26 -8.03
C GLU A 70 15.25 -13.85 -6.79
N LYS A 71 15.55 -13.31 -5.59
CA LYS A 71 14.89 -13.75 -4.35
C LYS A 71 13.42 -13.36 -4.33
N VAL A 72 13.08 -12.18 -4.84
CA VAL A 72 11.69 -11.74 -4.97
C VAL A 72 10.92 -12.63 -5.93
N GLU A 73 11.47 -12.95 -7.09
CA GLU A 73 10.84 -13.87 -8.05
C GLU A 73 10.73 -15.30 -7.49
N LEU A 74 11.76 -15.79 -6.81
CA LEU A 74 11.68 -17.08 -6.11
C LEU A 74 10.57 -17.08 -5.04
N GLY A 75 10.50 -16.03 -4.22
CA GLY A 75 9.46 -15.89 -3.21
C GLY A 75 8.06 -15.85 -3.81
N LYS A 76 7.90 -15.17 -4.93
CA LYS A 76 6.65 -15.14 -5.68
C LYS A 76 6.27 -16.54 -6.21
N MET A 77 7.20 -17.28 -6.79
CA MET A 77 6.92 -18.67 -7.21
C MET A 77 6.53 -19.55 -6.03
N LEU A 78 7.27 -19.47 -4.92
CA LEU A 78 6.98 -20.25 -3.72
C LEU A 78 5.63 -19.91 -3.09
N PHE A 79 5.19 -18.66 -3.19
CA PHE A 79 3.89 -18.23 -2.70
C PHE A 79 2.71 -18.94 -3.39
N PHE A 80 2.86 -19.29 -4.65
CA PHE A 80 1.87 -20.02 -5.45
C PHE A 80 2.14 -21.53 -5.53
N GLU A 81 3.27 -22.01 -4.98
CA GLU A 81 3.69 -23.41 -5.10
C GLU A 81 2.87 -24.33 -4.20
N THR A 82 2.10 -25.23 -4.81
CA THR A 82 1.25 -26.17 -4.09
C THR A 82 2.03 -27.40 -3.58
N ALA A 83 3.21 -27.69 -4.14
CA ALA A 83 4.05 -28.80 -3.69
C ALA A 83 4.52 -28.62 -2.23
N LEU A 84 4.47 -27.41 -1.68
CA LEU A 84 4.77 -27.11 -0.27
C LEU A 84 3.62 -27.50 0.67
N GLY A 85 2.42 -27.73 0.16
CA GLY A 85 1.25 -28.15 0.93
C GLY A 85 1.26 -29.65 1.27
N ILE A 86 2.25 -30.10 2.03
CA ILE A 86 2.50 -31.53 2.34
C ILE A 86 1.90 -31.98 3.66
N ASP A 87 1.30 -31.10 4.44
CA ASP A 87 0.73 -31.40 5.76
C ASP A 87 -0.75 -31.02 5.79
N ALA A 88 -1.54 -31.75 5.01
CA ALA A 88 -3.00 -31.57 4.98
C ALA A 88 -3.68 -32.57 5.95
N VAL A 89 -4.80 -32.13 6.55
CA VAL A 89 -5.62 -32.96 7.44
C VAL A 89 -6.14 -34.21 6.72
N ASN A 90 -6.44 -34.08 5.41
CA ASN A 90 -6.85 -35.19 4.55
C ASN A 90 -5.82 -35.38 3.42
N GLU A 91 -5.47 -36.62 3.11
CA GLU A 91 -4.53 -36.95 2.04
C GLU A 91 -4.92 -36.37 0.68
N THR A 92 -6.22 -36.30 0.40
CA THR A 92 -6.75 -35.68 -0.82
C THR A 92 -6.46 -34.16 -0.91
N GLY A 93 -6.17 -33.53 0.20
CA GLY A 93 -5.79 -32.12 0.27
C GLY A 93 -4.29 -31.87 0.09
N MET A 94 -3.45 -32.92 0.14
CA MET A 94 -2.02 -32.72 -0.02
C MET A 94 -1.67 -32.15 -1.40
N ARG A 95 -0.77 -31.17 -1.43
CA ARG A 95 -0.30 -30.50 -2.65
C ARG A 95 -1.42 -29.83 -3.46
N THR A 96 -2.55 -29.49 -2.82
CA THR A 96 -3.67 -28.80 -3.47
C THR A 96 -3.81 -27.34 -3.02
N PHE A 97 -3.06 -26.91 -2.01
CA PHE A 97 -3.10 -25.55 -1.48
C PHE A 97 -1.70 -24.94 -1.42
N SER A 98 -1.65 -23.63 -1.50
CA SER A 98 -0.46 -22.79 -1.37
C SER A 98 -0.74 -21.62 -0.43
N CYS A 99 0.25 -20.76 -0.18
CA CYS A 99 0.04 -19.53 0.58
C CYS A 99 -1.05 -18.66 -0.10
N ALA A 100 -1.07 -18.61 -1.43
CA ALA A 100 -2.05 -17.86 -2.22
C ALA A 100 -3.49 -18.36 -2.08
N THR A 101 -3.69 -19.59 -1.64
CA THR A 101 -5.04 -20.14 -1.43
C THR A 101 -5.77 -19.42 -0.30
N CYS A 102 -5.06 -19.03 0.76
CA CYS A 102 -5.62 -18.30 1.89
C CYS A 102 -5.32 -16.79 1.80
N HIS A 103 -4.13 -16.41 1.32
CA HIS A 103 -3.70 -15.02 1.20
C HIS A 103 -3.92 -14.53 -0.24
N ILE A 104 -5.09 -13.96 -0.50
CA ILE A 104 -5.55 -13.61 -1.86
C ILE A 104 -4.86 -12.33 -2.34
N PRO A 105 -4.02 -12.37 -3.42
CA PRO A 105 -3.28 -11.19 -3.89
C PRO A 105 -4.18 -10.02 -4.29
N SER A 106 -5.30 -10.29 -4.96
CA SER A 106 -6.26 -9.26 -5.37
C SER A 106 -7.00 -8.59 -4.20
N ALA A 107 -6.94 -9.18 -3.00
CA ALA A 107 -7.49 -8.64 -1.76
C ALA A 107 -6.39 -8.08 -0.84
N GLY A 108 -5.24 -7.67 -1.40
CA GLY A 108 -4.11 -7.16 -0.63
C GLY A 108 -3.47 -8.21 0.27
N PHE A 109 -3.46 -9.47 -0.15
CA PHE A 109 -2.95 -10.63 0.61
C PHE A 109 -3.68 -10.90 1.92
N THR A 110 -4.87 -10.35 2.09
CA THR A 110 -5.71 -10.67 3.25
C THR A 110 -6.36 -12.04 3.07
N PRO A 111 -6.67 -12.77 4.17
CA PRO A 111 -7.46 -13.99 4.10
C PRO A 111 -8.81 -13.70 3.45
N GLY A 112 -9.27 -14.62 2.60
CA GLY A 112 -10.63 -14.55 2.06
C GLY A 112 -11.64 -14.63 3.21
N ASN A 113 -12.66 -13.79 3.18
CA ASN A 113 -13.79 -13.94 4.09
C ASN A 113 -14.50 -15.23 3.72
N SER A 114 -14.37 -16.23 4.56
CA SER A 114 -15.14 -17.49 4.50
C SER A 114 -16.54 -17.27 5.06
#